data_2a3824639f75b1e50b23636666d13103
#
_entry.id   2a3824639f75b1e50b23636666d13103
#
_cell.length_a   1.000
_cell.length_b   1.000
_cell.length_c   1.000
_cell.angle_alpha   90.00
_cell.angle_beta   90.00
_cell.angle_gamma   90.00
#
_symmetry.space_group_name_H-M   'P 1'
#
loop_
_entity.id
_entity.type
_entity.pdbx_description
1 polymer ?
#
loop_
_entity_poly.entity_id
_entity_poly.type
_entity_poly.pdbx_seq_one_letter_code
_entity_poly.pdbx_strand_id
1 'polypeptide(L)'
;MRILMLGNSFTTANNLPQALASLTGAEVVCCARGGARLSEQLNSNTRLGSQTRAALQNEEWDYVVLQEMSHGPITAPRSFFSSVEGLCRQIRANGAVPILFATWAYQRGGAKLTAKGWDYNEVARTLSEAYHKAARENNTLIADVGRRFYELAGTRNLYAADGVHPSELGSHIVAETIASVINQHEEAKL
;
A
#
# COMPACT_ATOMS: atom_id res chain seq x y z
N MET A 1 -1.07 16.21 -11.95
CA MET A 1 -1.07 14.78 -11.60
C MET A 1 -2.03 14.56 -10.44
N ARG A 2 -2.86 13.51 -10.51
CA ARG A 2 -3.83 13.11 -9.47
C ARG A 2 -3.59 11.67 -9.04
N ILE A 3 -3.53 11.43 -7.75
CA ILE A 3 -3.26 10.12 -7.15
C ILE A 3 -4.42 9.72 -6.25
N LEU A 4 -5.00 8.54 -6.47
CA LEU A 4 -5.95 7.92 -5.56
C LEU A 4 -5.23 6.87 -4.70
N MET A 5 -5.43 6.91 -3.39
CA MET A 5 -4.91 5.89 -2.48
C MET A 5 -6.06 5.05 -1.93
N LEU A 6 -6.01 3.75 -2.17
CA LEU A 6 -6.96 2.76 -1.65
C LEU A 6 -6.27 1.94 -0.56
N GLY A 7 -6.76 2.05 0.67
CA GLY A 7 -6.06 1.40 1.79
C GLY A 7 -6.79 1.46 3.12
N ASN A 8 -6.01 1.49 4.17
CA ASN A 8 -6.49 1.52 5.54
C ASN A 8 -5.69 2.51 6.41
N SER A 9 -5.58 2.27 7.72
CA SER A 9 -4.85 3.14 8.64
C SER A 9 -3.37 3.32 8.29
N PHE A 10 -2.74 2.41 7.55
CA PHE A 10 -1.36 2.59 7.07
C PHE A 10 -1.27 3.71 6.02
N THR A 11 -2.31 3.84 5.19
CA THR A 11 -2.41 4.90 4.19
C THR A 11 -2.72 6.27 4.80
N THR A 12 -3.44 6.32 5.91
CA THR A 12 -3.85 7.59 6.54
C THR A 12 -2.99 8.03 7.72
N ALA A 13 -2.06 7.17 8.18
CA ALA A 13 -1.18 7.47 9.32
C ALA A 13 -0.31 8.70 9.06
N ASN A 14 -0.14 9.54 10.09
CA ASN A 14 0.80 10.67 10.12
C ASN A 14 0.70 11.59 8.87
N ASN A 15 -0.50 11.82 8.37
CA ASN A 15 -0.75 12.66 7.19
C ASN A 15 0.01 12.19 5.93
N LEU A 16 0.16 10.87 5.74
CA LEU A 16 0.85 10.29 4.59
C LEU A 16 0.38 10.86 3.23
N PRO A 17 -0.94 11.06 2.97
CA PRO A 17 -1.38 11.64 1.69
C PRO A 17 -0.81 13.03 1.43
N GLN A 18 -0.74 13.88 2.45
CA GLN A 18 -0.18 15.23 2.36
C GLN A 18 1.33 15.19 2.14
N ALA A 19 2.04 14.26 2.80
CA ALA A 19 3.47 14.06 2.58
C ALA A 19 3.75 13.61 1.13
N LEU A 20 2.96 12.68 0.59
CA LEU A 20 3.06 12.26 -0.81
C LEU A 20 2.75 13.40 -1.78
N ALA A 21 1.71 14.19 -1.50
CA ALA A 21 1.36 15.38 -2.29
C ALA A 21 2.53 16.39 -2.34
N SER A 22 3.18 16.63 -1.20
CA SER A 22 4.33 17.55 -1.12
C SER A 22 5.54 17.04 -1.92
N LEU A 23 5.78 15.73 -1.97
CA LEU A 23 6.92 15.14 -2.68
C LEU A 23 6.69 15.05 -4.20
N THR A 24 5.45 14.95 -4.64
CA THR A 24 5.10 14.70 -6.05
C THR A 24 4.49 15.91 -6.75
N GLY A 25 4.06 16.93 -6.00
CA GLY A 25 3.25 18.03 -6.52
C GLY A 25 1.84 17.61 -6.97
N ALA A 26 1.39 16.39 -6.61
CA ALA A 26 0.10 15.86 -7.01
C ALA A 26 -1.03 16.25 -6.06
N GLU A 27 -2.26 16.26 -6.58
CA GLU A 27 -3.45 16.13 -5.75
C GLU A 27 -3.58 14.66 -5.30
N VAL A 28 -3.62 14.42 -3.98
CA VAL A 28 -3.74 13.07 -3.42
C VAL A 28 -5.05 12.91 -2.68
N VAL A 29 -5.86 11.96 -3.11
CA VAL A 29 -7.16 11.63 -2.51
C VAL A 29 -7.13 10.21 -1.93
N CYS A 30 -7.83 9.99 -0.83
CA CYS A 30 -7.89 8.68 -0.17
C CYS A 30 -9.32 8.14 -0.09
N CYS A 31 -9.48 6.86 -0.48
CA CYS A 31 -10.58 6.01 -0.07
C CYS A 31 -10.01 4.96 0.90
N ALA A 32 -10.08 5.23 2.20
CA ALA A 32 -9.48 4.38 3.23
C ALA A 32 -10.37 4.28 4.48
N ARG A 33 -10.28 3.15 5.17
CA ARG A 33 -10.93 2.89 6.45
C ARG A 33 -10.04 1.98 7.31
N GLY A 34 -9.98 2.25 8.61
CA GLY A 34 -9.18 1.44 9.54
C GLY A 34 -9.44 -0.06 9.36
N GLY A 35 -8.39 -0.86 9.16
CA GLY A 35 -8.44 -2.29 8.96
C GLY A 35 -9.04 -2.78 7.64
N ALA A 36 -9.36 -1.89 6.69
CA ALA A 36 -9.91 -2.28 5.39
C ALA A 36 -8.96 -3.20 4.62
N ARG A 37 -9.55 -4.10 3.82
CA ARG A 37 -8.87 -4.99 2.88
C ARG A 37 -9.15 -4.56 1.44
N LEU A 38 -8.29 -4.93 0.52
CA LEU A 38 -8.53 -4.70 -0.91
C LEU A 38 -9.79 -5.43 -1.41
N SER A 39 -10.16 -6.54 -0.80
CA SER A 39 -11.43 -7.23 -1.10
C SER A 39 -12.66 -6.39 -0.76
N GLU A 40 -12.59 -5.55 0.26
CA GLU A 40 -13.65 -4.60 0.58
C GLU A 40 -13.68 -3.44 -0.42
N GLN A 41 -12.52 -2.93 -0.84
CA GLN A 41 -12.40 -1.91 -1.89
C GLN A 41 -12.99 -2.39 -3.23
N LEU A 42 -12.80 -3.67 -3.55
CA LEU A 42 -13.31 -4.29 -4.77
C LEU A 42 -14.83 -4.55 -4.73
N ASN A 43 -15.40 -4.79 -3.54
CA ASN A 43 -16.80 -5.14 -3.37
C ASN A 43 -17.70 -3.89 -3.34
N SER A 44 -18.33 -3.57 -4.46
CA SER A 44 -19.22 -2.41 -4.60
C SER A 44 -20.48 -2.44 -3.68
N ASN A 45 -20.78 -3.56 -3.03
CA ASN A 45 -21.87 -3.65 -2.05
C ASN A 45 -21.44 -3.15 -0.66
N THR A 46 -20.17 -2.91 -0.42
CA THR A 46 -19.70 -2.24 0.79
C THR A 46 -19.68 -0.73 0.58
N ARG A 47 -19.78 0.04 1.66
CA ARG A 47 -19.69 1.50 1.59
C ARG A 47 -18.35 1.92 0.97
N LEU A 48 -17.24 1.32 1.41
CA LEU A 48 -15.91 1.66 0.91
C LEU A 48 -15.72 1.28 -0.56
N GLY A 49 -16.14 0.08 -0.95
CA GLY A 49 -16.08 -0.36 -2.34
C GLY A 49 -17.00 0.43 -3.28
N SER A 50 -18.16 0.90 -2.79
CA SER A 50 -19.01 1.84 -3.54
C SER A 50 -18.29 3.18 -3.78
N GLN A 51 -17.61 3.72 -2.77
CA GLN A 51 -16.81 4.94 -2.90
C GLN A 51 -15.65 4.74 -3.88
N THR A 52 -14.91 3.64 -3.77
CA THR A 52 -13.83 3.27 -4.70
C THR A 52 -14.32 3.19 -6.14
N ARG A 53 -15.44 2.50 -6.34
CA ARG A 53 -16.05 2.38 -7.67
C ARG A 53 -16.45 3.75 -8.22
N ALA A 54 -17.09 4.59 -7.40
CA ALA A 54 -17.48 5.93 -7.81
C ALA A 54 -16.28 6.80 -8.20
N ALA A 55 -15.19 6.77 -7.43
CA ALA A 55 -13.96 7.47 -7.74
C ALA A 55 -13.34 7.00 -9.07
N LEU A 56 -13.30 5.68 -9.31
CA LEU A 56 -12.75 5.13 -10.56
C LEU A 56 -13.67 5.30 -11.78
N GLN A 57 -14.97 5.54 -11.60
CA GLN A 57 -15.90 5.73 -12.72
C GLN A 57 -16.12 7.20 -13.09
N ASN A 58 -16.03 8.10 -12.11
CA ASN A 58 -16.46 9.49 -12.28
C ASN A 58 -15.31 10.49 -12.28
N GLU A 59 -14.10 10.06 -11.94
CA GLU A 59 -12.92 10.94 -11.86
C GLU A 59 -11.75 10.32 -12.63
N GLU A 60 -10.85 11.18 -13.12
CA GLU A 60 -9.62 10.78 -13.81
C GLU A 60 -8.45 10.75 -12.84
N TRP A 61 -7.64 9.69 -12.92
CA TRP A 61 -6.47 9.48 -12.08
C TRP A 61 -5.24 9.15 -12.93
N ASP A 62 -4.08 9.68 -12.54
CA ASP A 62 -2.81 9.27 -13.15
C ASP A 62 -2.30 7.99 -12.50
N TYR A 63 -2.41 7.90 -11.19
CA TYR A 63 -1.97 6.74 -10.40
C TYR A 63 -3.01 6.32 -9.37
N VAL A 64 -3.09 5.02 -9.12
CA VAL A 64 -3.88 4.47 -8.00
C VAL A 64 -2.99 3.54 -7.16
N VAL A 65 -2.80 3.90 -5.90
CA VAL A 65 -1.99 3.15 -4.93
C VAL A 65 -2.88 2.16 -4.19
N LEU A 66 -2.52 0.88 -4.20
CA LEU A 66 -3.23 -0.22 -3.56
C LEU A 66 -2.49 -0.70 -2.32
N GLN A 67 -3.08 -0.55 -1.13
CA GLN A 67 -2.52 -1.00 0.14
C GLN A 67 -3.47 -2.01 0.80
N GLU A 68 -3.00 -3.27 0.92
CA GLU A 68 -3.72 -4.36 1.61
C GLU A 68 -3.55 -4.26 3.13
N MET A 69 -4.46 -4.87 3.88
CA MET A 69 -4.33 -5.03 5.32
C MET A 69 -2.99 -5.72 5.67
N SER A 70 -2.29 -5.22 6.68
CA SER A 70 -0.88 -5.46 7.01
C SER A 70 -0.36 -6.89 6.77
N HIS A 71 -1.13 -7.90 7.19
CA HIS A 71 -0.78 -9.33 7.02
C HIS A 71 -1.75 -10.09 6.09
N GLY A 72 -2.58 -9.36 5.34
CA GLY A 72 -3.53 -9.93 4.39
C GLY A 72 -2.91 -10.90 3.38
N PRO A 73 -1.75 -10.57 2.79
CA PRO A 73 -1.08 -11.48 1.86
C PRO A 73 -0.70 -12.84 2.45
N ILE A 74 -0.48 -12.92 3.78
CA ILE A 74 -0.15 -14.16 4.50
C ILE A 74 -1.42 -14.91 4.92
N THR A 75 -2.38 -14.20 5.53
CA THR A 75 -3.54 -14.84 6.19
C THR A 75 -4.71 -15.09 5.24
N ALA A 76 -4.77 -14.40 4.12
CA ALA A 76 -5.80 -14.55 3.10
C ALA A 76 -5.24 -14.38 1.67
N PRO A 77 -4.22 -15.17 1.27
CA PRO A 77 -3.49 -14.97 0.02
C PRO A 77 -4.41 -15.01 -1.21
N ARG A 78 -5.36 -15.95 -1.28
CA ARG A 78 -6.31 -16.03 -2.41
C ARG A 78 -7.11 -14.74 -2.57
N SER A 79 -7.63 -14.20 -1.46
CA SER A 79 -8.38 -12.94 -1.46
C SER A 79 -7.49 -11.77 -1.87
N PHE A 80 -6.24 -11.72 -1.39
CA PHE A 80 -5.28 -10.70 -1.78
C PHE A 80 -5.04 -10.70 -3.30
N PHE A 81 -4.62 -11.84 -3.88
CA PHE A 81 -4.32 -11.93 -5.31
C PHE A 81 -5.52 -11.61 -6.19
N SER A 82 -6.70 -12.16 -5.89
CA SER A 82 -7.92 -11.88 -6.66
C SER A 82 -8.37 -10.42 -6.57
N SER A 83 -8.16 -9.78 -5.40
CA SER A 83 -8.51 -8.37 -5.21
C SER A 83 -7.55 -7.45 -5.97
N VAL A 84 -6.25 -7.74 -5.94
CA VAL A 84 -5.26 -6.99 -6.74
C VAL A 84 -5.59 -7.10 -8.22
N GLU A 85 -5.85 -8.30 -8.75
CA GLU A 85 -6.23 -8.50 -10.14
C GLU A 85 -7.47 -7.69 -10.53
N GLY A 86 -8.54 -7.79 -9.72
CA GLY A 86 -9.80 -7.10 -9.98
C GLY A 86 -9.65 -5.57 -9.97
N LEU A 87 -8.94 -5.03 -8.96
CA LEU A 87 -8.69 -3.59 -8.85
C LEU A 87 -7.76 -3.08 -9.95
N CYS A 88 -6.67 -3.78 -10.28
CA CYS A 88 -5.79 -3.41 -11.39
C CYS A 88 -6.53 -3.32 -12.72
N ARG A 89 -7.50 -4.22 -12.97
CA ARG A 89 -8.35 -4.18 -14.16
C ARG A 89 -9.22 -2.91 -14.17
N GLN A 90 -9.87 -2.57 -13.05
CA GLN A 90 -10.70 -1.37 -12.95
C GLN A 90 -9.88 -0.09 -13.08
N ILE A 91 -8.69 -0.04 -12.46
CA ILE A 91 -7.77 1.09 -12.52
C ILE A 91 -7.33 1.36 -13.96
N ARG A 92 -6.94 0.32 -14.70
CA ARG A 92 -6.57 0.47 -16.11
C ARG A 92 -7.74 0.84 -17.01
N ALA A 93 -8.94 0.40 -16.71
CA ALA A 93 -10.15 0.83 -17.41
C ALA A 93 -10.45 2.32 -17.19
N ASN A 94 -10.00 2.91 -16.07
CA ASN A 94 -10.02 4.35 -15.81
C ASN A 94 -8.91 5.11 -16.57
N GLY A 95 -7.88 4.41 -17.08
CA GLY A 95 -6.69 5.01 -17.70
C GLY A 95 -5.51 5.21 -16.73
N ALA A 96 -5.68 4.94 -15.45
CA ALA A 96 -4.68 5.12 -14.41
C ALA A 96 -3.65 3.97 -14.36
N VAL A 97 -2.48 4.27 -13.77
CA VAL A 97 -1.42 3.31 -13.51
C VAL A 97 -1.54 2.76 -12.08
N PRO A 98 -1.73 1.44 -11.88
CA PRO A 98 -1.76 0.86 -10.54
C PRO A 98 -0.36 0.75 -9.94
N ILE A 99 -0.25 1.04 -8.63
CA ILE A 99 0.96 0.87 -7.83
C ILE A 99 0.61 0.01 -6.61
N LEU A 100 1.31 -1.10 -6.40
CA LEU A 100 1.22 -1.86 -5.16
C LEU A 100 2.08 -1.21 -4.08
N PHE A 101 1.47 -0.85 -2.97
CA PHE A 101 2.15 -0.43 -1.76
C PHE A 101 2.43 -1.69 -0.92
N ALA A 102 3.64 -2.27 -1.06
CA ALA A 102 4.05 -3.44 -0.30
C ALA A 102 4.26 -3.10 1.17
N THR A 103 3.46 -3.70 2.05
CA THR A 103 3.51 -3.47 3.50
C THR A 103 4.67 -4.23 4.15
N TRP A 104 4.90 -3.97 5.44
CA TRP A 104 6.01 -4.47 6.24
C TRP A 104 5.58 -5.47 7.31
N ALA A 105 6.54 -6.25 7.83
CA ALA A 105 6.36 -7.08 9.01
C ALA A 105 6.19 -6.22 10.26
N TYR A 106 5.43 -6.70 11.24
CA TYR A 106 5.34 -6.06 12.55
C TYR A 106 6.73 -5.94 13.19
N GLN A 107 6.90 -4.96 14.07
CA GLN A 107 8.18 -4.66 14.70
C GLN A 107 8.86 -5.91 15.28
N ARG A 108 10.15 -6.08 14.97
CA ARG A 108 10.98 -7.16 15.51
C ARG A 108 10.97 -7.12 17.05
N GLY A 109 10.63 -8.24 17.69
CA GLY A 109 10.50 -8.33 19.15
C GLY A 109 9.28 -7.60 19.72
N GLY A 110 8.44 -6.98 18.89
CA GLY A 110 7.22 -6.32 19.33
C GLY A 110 6.13 -7.28 19.80
N ALA A 111 5.28 -6.82 20.74
CA ALA A 111 4.25 -7.65 21.36
C ALA A 111 3.28 -8.28 20.35
N LYS A 112 2.91 -7.55 19.29
CA LYS A 112 1.99 -8.05 18.25
C LYS A 112 2.59 -9.16 17.40
N LEU A 113 3.88 -9.09 17.08
CA LEU A 113 4.60 -10.15 16.36
C LEU A 113 4.72 -11.40 17.23
N THR A 114 5.15 -11.20 18.48
CA THR A 114 5.31 -12.27 19.49
C THR A 114 4.00 -12.98 19.79
N ALA A 115 2.90 -12.24 19.96
CA ALA A 115 1.57 -12.81 20.22
C ALA A 115 1.05 -13.69 19.07
N LYS A 116 1.54 -13.49 17.85
CA LYS A 116 1.22 -14.33 16.68
C LYS A 116 2.17 -15.56 16.56
N GLY A 117 3.23 -15.61 17.34
CA GLY A 117 4.27 -16.63 17.19
C GLY A 117 5.05 -16.54 15.88
N TRP A 118 5.12 -15.33 15.29
CA TRP A 118 5.73 -15.13 13.98
C TRP A 118 7.21 -14.75 14.08
N ASP A 119 8.02 -15.32 13.20
CA ASP A 119 9.39 -14.85 12.96
C ASP A 119 9.39 -13.63 12.06
N TYR A 120 10.15 -12.60 12.44
CA TYR A 120 10.23 -11.33 11.71
C TYR A 120 10.74 -11.48 10.28
N ASN A 121 11.83 -12.25 10.11
CA ASN A 121 12.47 -12.40 8.80
C ASN A 121 11.58 -13.23 7.86
N GLU A 122 10.92 -14.27 8.41
CA GLU A 122 9.99 -15.09 7.63
C GLU A 122 8.78 -14.28 7.18
N VAL A 123 8.19 -13.48 8.06
CA VAL A 123 7.05 -12.61 7.71
C VAL A 123 7.46 -11.57 6.66
N ALA A 124 8.60 -10.90 6.85
CA ALA A 124 9.09 -9.91 5.89
C ALA A 124 9.33 -10.53 4.51
N ARG A 125 9.97 -11.72 4.46
CA ARG A 125 10.20 -12.47 3.23
C ARG A 125 8.88 -12.86 2.56
N THR A 126 7.93 -13.42 3.30
CA THR A 126 6.65 -13.90 2.76
C THR A 126 5.81 -12.75 2.21
N LEU A 127 5.78 -11.60 2.89
CA LEU A 127 5.12 -10.40 2.39
C LEU A 127 5.76 -9.91 1.10
N SER A 128 7.09 -9.78 1.07
CA SER A 128 7.83 -9.35 -0.12
C SER A 128 7.55 -10.26 -1.32
N GLU A 129 7.66 -11.58 -1.14
CA GLU A 129 7.37 -12.57 -2.18
C GLU A 129 5.94 -12.44 -2.73
N ALA A 130 4.95 -12.27 -1.85
CA ALA A 130 3.54 -12.14 -2.24
C ALA A 130 3.29 -10.86 -3.04
N TYR A 131 3.82 -9.71 -2.61
CA TYR A 131 3.66 -8.44 -3.32
C TYR A 131 4.39 -8.44 -4.67
N HIS A 132 5.62 -8.94 -4.72
CA HIS A 132 6.37 -9.06 -5.97
C HIS A 132 5.70 -10.04 -6.96
N LYS A 133 5.14 -11.14 -6.47
CA LYS A 133 4.34 -12.05 -7.28
C LYS A 133 3.10 -11.34 -7.85
N ALA A 134 2.34 -10.65 -7.00
CA ALA A 134 1.16 -9.90 -7.43
C ALA A 134 1.51 -8.82 -8.45
N ALA A 135 2.63 -8.11 -8.25
CA ALA A 135 3.10 -7.09 -9.19
C ALA A 135 3.43 -7.69 -10.57
N ARG A 136 4.16 -8.79 -10.60
CA ARG A 136 4.49 -9.48 -11.87
C ARG A 136 3.25 -10.00 -12.58
N GLU A 137 2.34 -10.69 -11.87
CA GLU A 137 1.14 -11.29 -12.45
C GLU A 137 0.18 -10.24 -13.02
N ASN A 138 0.20 -9.03 -12.45
CA ASN A 138 -0.66 -7.94 -12.89
C ASN A 138 0.07 -6.86 -13.69
N ASN A 139 1.35 -7.02 -14.01
CA ASN A 139 2.17 -6.02 -14.70
C ASN A 139 2.00 -4.62 -14.09
N THR A 140 2.15 -4.49 -12.77
CA THR A 140 1.95 -3.24 -12.03
C THR A 140 3.24 -2.77 -11.36
N LEU A 141 3.33 -1.47 -11.12
CA LEU A 141 4.41 -0.90 -10.33
C LEU A 141 4.32 -1.37 -8.87
N ILE A 142 5.46 -1.36 -8.17
CA ILE A 142 5.55 -1.71 -6.76
C ILE A 142 6.37 -0.66 -6.00
N ALA A 143 5.79 -0.09 -4.95
CA ALA A 143 6.48 0.67 -3.93
C ALA A 143 6.86 -0.30 -2.80
N ASP A 144 8.11 -0.78 -2.81
CA ASP A 144 8.59 -1.83 -1.90
C ASP A 144 8.97 -1.28 -0.52
N VAL A 145 7.95 -0.74 0.17
CA VAL A 145 8.11 -0.15 1.50
C VAL A 145 8.53 -1.21 2.52
N GLY A 146 8.00 -2.43 2.40
CA GLY A 146 8.35 -3.54 3.29
C GLY A 146 9.85 -3.83 3.28
N ARG A 147 10.49 -3.78 2.12
CA ARG A 147 11.94 -3.89 1.98
C ARG A 147 12.68 -2.73 2.66
N ARG A 148 12.22 -1.48 2.47
CA ARG A 148 12.81 -0.32 3.12
C ARG A 148 12.72 -0.40 4.64
N PHE A 149 11.58 -0.85 5.17
CA PHE A 149 11.43 -1.10 6.61
C PHE A 149 12.38 -2.19 7.10
N TYR A 150 12.53 -3.29 6.36
CA TYR A 150 13.45 -4.37 6.71
C TYR A 150 14.91 -3.90 6.78
N GLU A 151 15.36 -3.11 5.80
CA GLU A 151 16.72 -2.58 5.72
C GLU A 151 17.02 -1.58 6.86
N LEU A 152 16.04 -0.80 7.29
CA LEU A 152 16.20 0.29 8.26
C LEU A 152 15.82 -0.10 9.70
N ALA A 153 15.13 -1.23 9.91
CA ALA A 153 14.53 -1.60 11.20
C ALA A 153 15.52 -1.71 12.38
N GLY A 154 16.80 -1.95 12.10
CA GLY A 154 17.85 -2.02 13.14
C GLY A 154 18.46 -0.65 13.50
N THR A 155 18.24 0.38 12.69
CA THR A 155 18.93 1.68 12.79
C THR A 155 17.98 2.86 12.96
N ARG A 156 16.71 2.69 12.69
CA ARG A 156 15.69 3.75 12.71
C ARG A 156 14.44 3.28 13.45
N ASN A 157 13.78 4.21 14.14
CA ASN A 157 12.49 3.95 14.77
C ASN A 157 11.36 4.20 13.75
N LEU A 158 10.96 3.13 13.05
CA LEU A 158 9.97 3.19 11.97
C LEU A 158 8.54 2.89 12.44
N TYR A 159 8.37 2.41 13.67
CA TYR A 159 7.09 1.97 14.20
C TYR A 159 6.55 2.92 15.28
N ALA A 160 5.25 3.07 15.31
CA ALA A 160 4.54 3.64 16.45
C ALA A 160 4.63 2.71 17.67
N ALA A 161 4.15 3.15 18.81
CA ALA A 161 4.23 2.41 20.07
C ALA A 161 3.55 1.03 20.04
N ASP A 162 2.62 0.80 19.12
CA ASP A 162 1.94 -0.48 18.96
C ASP A 162 2.76 -1.53 18.18
N GLY A 163 3.90 -1.13 17.62
CA GLY A 163 4.78 -2.00 16.81
C GLY A 163 4.19 -2.47 15.48
N VAL A 164 3.12 -1.83 15.02
CA VAL A 164 2.38 -2.17 13.79
C VAL A 164 2.29 -0.99 12.85
N HIS A 165 1.70 0.12 13.32
CA HIS A 165 1.58 1.35 12.54
C HIS A 165 2.93 2.02 12.34
N PRO A 166 3.09 2.81 11.29
CA PRO A 166 4.33 3.54 11.08
C PRO A 166 4.43 4.71 12.08
N SER A 167 5.65 5.00 12.54
CA SER A 167 5.97 6.29 13.15
C SER A 167 5.87 7.43 12.13
N GLU A 168 6.07 8.68 12.54
CA GLU A 168 6.18 9.80 11.60
C GLU A 168 7.31 9.56 10.58
N LEU A 169 8.49 9.11 11.05
CA LEU A 169 9.58 8.73 10.16
C LEU A 169 9.20 7.56 9.24
N GLY A 170 8.51 6.54 9.78
CA GLY A 170 8.01 5.42 8.99
C GLY A 170 7.07 5.88 7.87
N SER A 171 6.14 6.78 8.16
CA SER A 171 5.24 7.35 7.15
C SER A 171 5.97 8.20 6.11
N HIS A 172 7.03 8.92 6.52
CA HIS A 172 7.86 9.65 5.58
C HIS A 172 8.58 8.72 4.60
N ILE A 173 9.17 7.62 5.10
CA ILE A 173 9.77 6.56 4.26
C ILE A 173 8.74 5.96 3.29
N VAL A 174 7.49 5.75 3.73
CA VAL A 174 6.40 5.32 2.83
C VAL A 174 6.19 6.32 1.70
N ALA A 175 6.03 7.61 2.04
CA ALA A 175 5.79 8.67 1.05
C ALA A 175 6.95 8.76 0.04
N GLU A 176 8.20 8.77 0.51
CA GLU A 176 9.40 8.79 -0.33
C GLU A 176 9.45 7.59 -1.27
N THR A 177 9.13 6.39 -0.77
CA THR A 177 9.17 5.17 -1.58
C THR A 177 8.14 5.20 -2.70
N ILE A 178 6.91 5.65 -2.40
CA ILE A 178 5.85 5.78 -3.43
C ILE A 178 6.22 6.89 -4.42
N ALA A 179 6.66 8.06 -3.94
CA ALA A 179 7.07 9.17 -4.80
C ALA A 179 8.22 8.78 -5.74
N SER A 180 9.22 8.04 -5.24
CA SER A 180 10.33 7.56 -6.07
C SER A 180 9.87 6.68 -7.23
N VAL A 181 8.91 5.78 -6.98
CA VAL A 181 8.34 4.91 -8.03
C VAL A 181 7.60 5.73 -9.09
N ILE A 182 6.83 6.73 -8.65
CA ILE A 182 6.10 7.63 -9.56
C ILE A 182 7.09 8.43 -10.41
N ASN A 183 8.08 9.08 -9.80
CA ASN A 183 9.06 9.91 -10.49
C ASN A 183 9.85 9.10 -11.52
N GLN A 184 10.33 7.90 -11.16
CA GLN A 184 11.02 6.99 -12.10
C GLN A 184 10.14 6.59 -13.27
N HIS A 185 8.85 6.35 -13.03
CA HIS A 185 7.92 6.01 -14.10
C HIS A 185 7.62 7.20 -15.02
N GLU A 186 7.52 8.43 -14.48
CA GLU A 186 7.37 9.64 -15.29
C GLU A 186 8.62 9.94 -16.13
N GLU A 187 9.81 9.79 -15.55
CA GLU A 187 11.10 9.95 -16.27
C GLU A 187 11.23 8.95 -17.43
N ALA A 188 10.73 7.72 -17.27
CA ALA A 188 10.78 6.70 -18.31
C ALA A 188 9.83 6.94 -19.49
N LYS A 189 8.89 7.91 -19.38
CA LYS A 189 7.98 8.32 -20.46
C LYS A 189 8.55 9.43 -21.35
N LEU A 190 9.64 10.08 -20.90
CA LEU A 190 10.32 11.18 -21.61
C LEU A 190 11.34 10.65 -22.61
#